data_a277144949c7b37d95033a8613648718
#
_entry.id   a277144949c7b37d95033a8613648718
#
_cell.length_a   1.000
_cell.length_b   1.000
_cell.length_c   1.000
_cell.angle_alpha   90.00
_cell.angle_beta   90.00
_cell.angle_gamma   90.00
#
_symmetry.space_group_name_H-M   'P 1'
#
loop_
_entity.id
_entity.type
_entity.pdbx_description
1 polymer ?
#
loop_
_entity_poly.entity_id
_entity_poly.type
_entity_poly.pdbx_seq_one_letter_code
_entity_poly.pdbx_strand_id
1 'polypeptide(L)'
;MEYIIKNAKIATMDKENPVAESAIVKDGKFIFCGAFEEAEKLVSAETEVLDCGGNFVMPGFNDSHMHYLHYVKTKLSVDLDGTVSVDDIVGRMSRAFENFDKESGLWLVGERWNQDYFTEGEKRFPTAADLDKITSDYPVLVMRTCYHVGVLNTKGMLLMGLDSEKAKELGAFCEVDENGNPTGVIKENYFDEVKSKLPYPNLDVLVKMMLESQNDLYEQGITAVQSDDVKYAPEGHAYELLEELKKASLDGRLKVHYAEQALSQTKEEVDDWFSHEHYKMRDGSFKVTCLKILSDGSLGARTALQKEPYADDPTTKGIQIYTQDELNYMVLEAQKRNIPAAIHAIGTGAMEMCLNAIENAKNTYPEYNPRHAIVHCQITSKDQVERLCRLGIMPLTQPVFIDYDMHIVYDRVGKELAETSYVWKDYLDGGAHEAFGTDCPVENFKPMRGVYCAVTRKDCKGNGPYLPEQAVSVYDALYAYTAEGAYVSEDEDIRGMIKPGMEADFIIMDRNLLEIPSEELLGAKVLETYIGGERVFRR
;
A
#
# COMPACT_ATOMS: atom_id res chain seq x y z
N MET A 1 -15.62 16.26 22.92
CA MET A 1 -15.05 17.45 22.25
C MET A 1 -16.09 17.98 21.28
N GLU A 2 -16.32 19.31 21.24
CA GLU A 2 -17.27 19.93 20.30
C GLU A 2 -16.64 21.18 19.70
N TYR A 3 -16.60 21.26 18.36
CA TYR A 3 -16.07 22.41 17.64
C TYR A 3 -16.78 22.65 16.30
N ILE A 4 -16.72 23.90 15.82
CA ILE A 4 -17.20 24.30 14.49
C ILE A 4 -16.01 24.52 13.54
N ILE A 5 -16.08 23.93 12.36
CA ILE A 5 -15.16 24.18 11.24
C ILE A 5 -15.66 25.39 10.47
N LYS A 6 -14.83 26.42 10.30
CA LYS A 6 -15.17 27.65 9.56
C LYS A 6 -14.04 28.13 8.67
N ASN A 7 -14.33 29.11 7.81
CA ASN A 7 -13.39 29.59 6.80
C ASN A 7 -12.80 28.44 5.99
N ALA A 8 -13.65 27.51 5.55
CA ALA A 8 -13.29 26.32 4.82
C ALA A 8 -14.02 26.25 3.49
N LYS A 9 -13.38 25.62 2.49
CA LYS A 9 -14.04 25.13 1.28
C LYS A 9 -14.17 23.62 1.45
N ILE A 10 -15.35 23.14 1.81
CA ILE A 10 -15.56 21.74 2.16
C ILE A 10 -16.11 20.99 0.95
N ALA A 11 -15.37 19.99 0.46
CA ALA A 11 -15.89 18.94 -0.43
C ALA A 11 -16.35 17.77 0.45
N THR A 12 -17.63 17.52 0.48
CA THR A 12 -18.23 16.56 1.43
C THR A 12 -18.11 15.12 0.97
N MET A 13 -17.95 14.90 -0.34
CA MET A 13 -18.11 13.61 -1.03
C MET A 13 -19.53 13.01 -0.86
N ASP A 14 -20.50 13.75 -0.34
CA ASP A 14 -21.92 13.42 -0.40
C ASP A 14 -22.53 13.96 -1.69
N LYS A 15 -22.94 13.08 -2.59
CA LYS A 15 -23.51 13.45 -3.91
C LYS A 15 -24.80 14.30 -3.79
N GLU A 16 -25.50 14.19 -2.66
CA GLU A 16 -26.71 15.01 -2.39
C GLU A 16 -26.37 16.42 -1.92
N ASN A 17 -25.21 16.59 -1.26
CA ASN A 17 -24.73 17.87 -0.76
C ASN A 17 -23.20 18.01 -0.95
N PRO A 18 -22.71 18.13 -2.20
CA PRO A 18 -21.29 17.93 -2.53
C PRO A 18 -20.34 18.99 -1.96
N VAL A 19 -20.85 20.16 -1.54
CA VAL A 19 -20.04 21.26 -1.00
C VAL A 19 -20.70 21.86 0.25
N ALA A 20 -19.87 22.32 1.17
CA ALA A 20 -20.33 23.05 2.36
C ALA A 20 -19.34 24.17 2.74
N GLU A 21 -19.79 25.11 3.56
CA GLU A 21 -18.98 26.21 4.10
C GLU A 21 -18.51 25.94 5.54
N SER A 22 -19.24 25.05 6.23
CA SER A 22 -19.02 24.76 7.64
C SER A 22 -19.50 23.34 7.98
N ALA A 23 -18.88 22.77 9.01
CA ALA A 23 -19.34 21.56 9.67
C ALA A 23 -19.18 21.68 11.19
N ILE A 24 -19.99 20.96 11.94
CA ILE A 24 -19.87 20.87 13.41
C ILE A 24 -19.50 19.44 13.75
N VAL A 25 -18.45 19.31 14.54
CA VAL A 25 -17.98 18.03 15.08
C VAL A 25 -18.33 17.96 16.56
N LYS A 26 -18.92 16.87 17.00
CA LYS A 26 -19.21 16.57 18.39
C LYS A 26 -19.01 15.10 18.68
N ASP A 27 -18.28 14.80 19.74
CA ASP A 27 -18.00 13.42 20.20
C ASP A 27 -17.51 12.50 19.07
N GLY A 28 -16.59 13.04 18.25
CA GLY A 28 -15.96 12.29 17.15
C GLY A 28 -16.77 12.21 15.86
N LYS A 29 -17.96 12.82 15.80
CA LYS A 29 -18.86 12.74 14.63
C LYS A 29 -19.25 14.09 14.09
N PHE A 30 -19.50 14.16 12.80
CA PHE A 30 -20.20 15.29 12.21
C PHE A 30 -21.66 15.30 12.66
N ILE A 31 -22.11 16.41 13.25
CA ILE A 31 -23.53 16.61 13.63
C ILE A 31 -24.24 17.58 12.71
N PHE A 32 -23.49 18.37 11.95
CA PHE A 32 -23.98 19.31 10.94
C PHE A 32 -22.95 19.46 9.82
N CYS A 33 -23.42 19.68 8.60
CA CYS A 33 -22.62 20.08 7.45
C CYS A 33 -23.49 20.92 6.50
N GLY A 34 -23.06 22.16 6.16
CA GLY A 34 -23.87 23.06 5.33
C GLY A 34 -23.35 24.49 5.33
N ALA A 35 -24.28 25.46 5.20
CA ALA A 35 -23.97 26.88 5.23
C ALA A 35 -23.47 27.34 6.60
N PHE A 36 -22.52 28.27 6.62
CA PHE A 36 -21.95 28.77 7.87
C PHE A 36 -23.00 29.48 8.76
N GLU A 37 -23.91 30.27 8.17
CA GLU A 37 -24.97 30.98 8.92
C GLU A 37 -25.94 30.04 9.66
N GLU A 38 -26.10 28.81 9.17
CA GLU A 38 -26.91 27.76 9.81
C GLU A 38 -26.12 27.10 10.92
N ALA A 39 -24.85 26.77 10.67
CA ALA A 39 -23.96 26.21 11.68
C ALA A 39 -23.83 27.12 12.91
N GLU A 40 -23.66 28.43 12.69
CA GLU A 40 -23.49 29.42 13.76
C GLU A 40 -24.69 29.45 14.74
N LYS A 41 -25.90 29.13 14.27
CA LYS A 41 -27.11 29.06 15.13
C LYS A 41 -27.16 27.81 16.01
N LEU A 42 -26.37 26.79 15.68
CA LEU A 42 -26.36 25.49 16.37
C LEU A 42 -25.28 25.41 17.46
N VAL A 43 -24.36 26.36 17.48
CA VAL A 43 -23.24 26.39 18.44
C VAL A 43 -23.41 27.51 19.50
N SER A 44 -22.71 27.40 20.61
CA SER A 44 -22.65 28.38 21.67
C SER A 44 -21.35 29.20 21.59
N ALA A 45 -21.27 30.28 22.39
CA ALA A 45 -20.05 31.07 22.51
C ALA A 45 -18.86 30.29 23.15
N GLU A 46 -19.14 29.15 23.76
CA GLU A 46 -18.14 28.26 24.38
C GLU A 46 -17.67 27.14 23.42
N THR A 47 -18.33 26.98 22.27
CA THR A 47 -17.93 25.99 21.25
C THR A 47 -16.59 26.38 20.65
N GLU A 48 -15.63 25.46 20.63
CA GLU A 48 -14.33 25.69 20.03
C GLU A 48 -14.43 25.93 18.51
N VAL A 49 -13.49 26.68 17.99
CA VAL A 49 -13.47 27.03 16.56
C VAL A 49 -12.21 26.48 15.90
N LEU A 50 -12.40 25.66 14.89
CA LEU A 50 -11.36 25.28 13.94
C LEU A 50 -11.45 26.21 12.73
N ASP A 51 -10.61 27.24 12.71
CA ASP A 51 -10.51 28.17 11.58
C ASP A 51 -9.54 27.62 10.52
N CYS A 52 -10.07 27.25 9.38
CA CYS A 52 -9.28 26.66 8.28
C CYS A 52 -8.59 27.71 7.39
N GLY A 53 -8.76 29.01 7.65
CA GLY A 53 -8.06 30.08 6.92
C GLY A 53 -8.32 30.13 5.41
N GLY A 54 -9.46 29.63 4.95
CA GLY A 54 -9.81 29.53 3.53
C GLY A 54 -9.30 28.26 2.83
N ASN A 55 -8.68 27.36 3.58
CA ASN A 55 -8.14 26.11 3.04
C ASN A 55 -9.26 25.11 2.67
N PHE A 56 -8.89 24.13 1.85
CA PHE A 56 -9.78 23.08 1.38
C PHE A 56 -9.88 21.94 2.41
N VAL A 57 -11.10 21.48 2.67
CA VAL A 57 -11.40 20.40 3.60
C VAL A 57 -12.13 19.30 2.85
N MET A 58 -11.75 18.04 3.09
CA MET A 58 -12.39 16.85 2.50
C MET A 58 -12.28 15.67 3.45
N PRO A 59 -13.02 14.56 3.24
CA PRO A 59 -12.80 13.33 3.99
C PRO A 59 -11.35 12.86 3.88
N GLY A 60 -10.85 12.16 4.89
CA GLY A 60 -9.56 11.51 4.83
C GLY A 60 -9.51 10.43 3.75
N PHE A 61 -8.34 10.19 3.18
CA PHE A 61 -8.15 9.14 2.19
C PHE A 61 -8.31 7.75 2.82
N ASN A 62 -8.92 6.85 2.06
CA ASN A 62 -8.97 5.41 2.32
C ASN A 62 -8.20 4.71 1.20
N ASP A 63 -7.05 4.12 1.53
CA ASP A 63 -6.27 3.33 0.59
C ASP A 63 -6.90 1.93 0.49
N SER A 64 -7.55 1.63 -0.65
CA SER A 64 -8.34 0.40 -0.82
C SER A 64 -7.50 -0.87 -0.98
N HIS A 65 -6.20 -0.73 -1.21
CA HIS A 65 -5.26 -1.85 -1.27
C HIS A 65 -3.81 -1.40 -1.11
N MET A 66 -3.19 -1.89 -0.04
CA MET A 66 -1.76 -1.77 0.20
C MET A 66 -1.25 -2.97 1.00
N HIS A 67 0.05 -3.04 1.25
CA HIS A 67 0.72 -4.04 2.09
C HIS A 67 1.40 -3.32 3.25
N TYR A 68 0.61 -2.93 4.27
CA TYR A 68 1.09 -2.03 5.32
C TYR A 68 2.22 -2.61 6.15
N LEU A 69 2.10 -3.89 6.57
CA LEU A 69 3.20 -4.56 7.29
C LEU A 69 4.43 -4.72 6.40
N HIS A 70 4.25 -4.96 5.10
CA HIS A 70 5.38 -4.99 4.16
C HIS A 70 6.06 -3.60 4.07
N TYR A 71 5.27 -2.53 3.98
CA TYR A 71 5.79 -1.16 4.07
C TYR A 71 6.57 -0.94 5.38
N VAL A 72 6.00 -1.34 6.52
CA VAL A 72 6.68 -1.23 7.83
C VAL A 72 8.01 -1.97 7.82
N LYS A 73 8.07 -3.16 7.21
CA LYS A 73 9.32 -3.92 7.07
C LYS A 73 10.37 -3.23 6.20
N THR A 74 9.99 -2.40 5.23
CA THR A 74 10.99 -1.60 4.49
C THR A 74 11.77 -0.65 5.39
N LYS A 75 11.24 -0.31 6.57
CA LYS A 75 11.91 0.53 7.57
C LYS A 75 12.91 -0.22 8.45
N LEU A 76 12.98 -1.54 8.34
CA LEU A 76 14.01 -2.33 9.00
C LEU A 76 15.39 -2.11 8.39
N SER A 77 15.44 -1.53 7.21
CA SER A 77 16.67 -1.18 6.51
C SER A 77 16.75 0.33 6.22
N VAL A 78 17.97 0.83 6.12
CA VAL A 78 18.27 2.21 5.71
C VAL A 78 18.31 2.27 4.20
N ASP A 79 17.53 3.16 3.60
CA ASP A 79 17.57 3.38 2.15
C ASP A 79 18.87 4.10 1.76
N LEU A 80 19.69 3.42 0.97
CA LEU A 80 20.96 3.91 0.44
C LEU A 80 20.90 4.26 -1.05
N ASP A 81 19.70 4.23 -1.65
CA ASP A 81 19.54 4.67 -3.04
C ASP A 81 19.97 6.12 -3.22
N GLY A 82 20.60 6.41 -4.36
CA GLY A 82 21.11 7.74 -4.65
C GLY A 82 22.30 8.17 -3.78
N THR A 83 22.97 7.27 -3.04
CA THR A 83 24.23 7.58 -2.38
C THR A 83 25.31 7.91 -3.41
N VAL A 84 26.12 8.92 -3.10
CA VAL A 84 27.11 9.48 -4.03
C VAL A 84 28.55 9.03 -3.75
N SER A 85 28.79 8.37 -2.61
CA SER A 85 30.11 7.87 -2.18
C SER A 85 29.99 6.84 -1.07
N VAL A 86 31.08 6.14 -0.73
CA VAL A 86 31.18 5.29 0.46
C VAL A 86 30.98 6.12 1.74
N ASP A 87 31.52 7.33 1.80
CA ASP A 87 31.33 8.20 2.98
C ASP A 87 29.86 8.65 3.14
N ASP A 88 29.10 8.82 2.04
CA ASP A 88 27.66 9.10 2.12
C ASP A 88 26.90 7.87 2.67
N ILE A 89 27.26 6.65 2.25
CA ILE A 89 26.72 5.41 2.86
C ILE A 89 26.96 5.42 4.37
N VAL A 90 28.22 5.61 4.79
CA VAL A 90 28.62 5.65 6.21
C VAL A 90 27.84 6.74 6.96
N GLY A 91 27.70 7.93 6.35
CA GLY A 91 26.96 9.04 6.95
C GLY A 91 25.46 8.75 7.16
N ARG A 92 24.79 8.14 6.15
CA ARG A 92 23.37 7.76 6.28
C ARG A 92 23.18 6.67 7.34
N MET A 93 24.03 5.62 7.31
CA MET A 93 23.99 4.54 8.28
C MET A 93 24.28 5.02 9.70
N SER A 94 25.22 5.95 9.89
CA SER A 94 25.54 6.52 11.22
C SER A 94 24.36 7.29 11.80
N ARG A 95 23.69 8.13 10.99
CA ARG A 95 22.48 8.85 11.44
C ARG A 95 21.36 7.88 11.83
N ALA A 96 21.18 6.80 11.08
CA ALA A 96 20.20 5.77 11.42
C ALA A 96 20.57 5.05 12.73
N PHE A 97 21.87 4.77 12.94
CA PHE A 97 22.36 4.09 14.14
C PHE A 97 22.15 4.89 15.44
N GLU A 98 22.13 6.23 15.37
CA GLU A 98 21.85 7.09 16.52
C GLU A 98 20.47 6.79 17.16
N ASN A 99 19.47 6.49 16.33
CA ASN A 99 18.09 6.23 16.75
C ASN A 99 17.73 4.73 16.69
N PHE A 100 18.69 3.85 16.39
CA PHE A 100 18.45 2.42 16.24
C PHE A 100 18.19 1.77 17.59
N ASP A 101 17.11 0.95 17.67
CA ASP A 101 16.79 0.18 18.86
C ASP A 101 17.75 -1.01 18.99
N LYS A 102 18.78 -0.83 19.79
CA LYS A 102 19.82 -1.85 20.04
C LYS A 102 19.35 -3.02 20.86
N GLU A 103 18.21 -2.89 21.54
CA GLU A 103 17.58 -3.98 22.33
C GLU A 103 16.65 -4.85 21.46
N SER A 104 16.36 -4.43 20.23
CA SER A 104 15.52 -5.18 19.28
C SER A 104 16.11 -6.54 18.89
N GLY A 105 17.42 -6.76 19.08
CA GLY A 105 18.15 -7.94 18.61
C GLY A 105 18.35 -7.99 17.09
N LEU A 106 17.92 -6.97 16.35
CA LEU A 106 18.07 -6.88 14.90
C LEU A 106 19.46 -6.37 14.52
N TRP A 107 19.86 -6.57 13.29
CA TRP A 107 21.06 -5.95 12.72
C TRP A 107 20.75 -4.59 12.14
N LEU A 108 21.73 -3.68 12.10
CA LEU A 108 21.61 -2.46 11.31
C LEU A 108 21.85 -2.80 9.84
N VAL A 109 20.81 -2.72 9.04
CA VAL A 109 20.83 -3.07 7.61
C VAL A 109 20.64 -1.82 6.76
N GLY A 110 21.44 -1.68 5.69
CA GLY A 110 21.23 -0.67 4.65
C GLY A 110 21.08 -1.34 3.30
N GLU A 111 20.23 -0.80 2.42
CA GLU A 111 19.93 -1.42 1.13
C GLU A 111 20.01 -0.43 -0.03
N ARG A 112 20.24 -0.97 -1.24
CA ARG A 112 20.08 -0.28 -2.51
C ARG A 112 21.23 0.68 -2.88
N TRP A 113 22.40 0.59 -2.27
CA TRP A 113 23.57 1.34 -2.75
C TRP A 113 24.09 0.79 -4.09
N ASN A 114 24.73 1.68 -4.88
CA ASN A 114 25.37 1.28 -6.13
C ASN A 114 26.58 2.18 -6.43
N GLN A 115 27.78 1.59 -6.35
CA GLN A 115 29.04 2.30 -6.58
C GLN A 115 29.20 2.83 -8.01
N ASP A 116 28.48 2.27 -8.99
CA ASP A 116 28.56 2.73 -10.38
C ASP A 116 27.99 4.14 -10.53
N TYR A 117 27.08 4.54 -9.63
CA TYR A 117 26.46 5.86 -9.58
C TYR A 117 27.20 6.86 -8.69
N PHE A 118 28.30 6.46 -8.02
CA PHE A 118 29.05 7.41 -7.20
C PHE A 118 29.62 8.54 -8.05
N THR A 119 29.39 9.76 -7.58
CA THR A 119 29.88 11.00 -8.20
C THR A 119 31.00 11.63 -7.39
N GLU A 120 31.22 11.16 -6.17
CA GLU A 120 32.26 11.63 -5.25
C GLU A 120 33.14 10.47 -4.78
N GLY A 121 34.42 10.72 -4.58
CA GLY A 121 35.39 9.72 -4.13
C GLY A 121 35.65 8.60 -5.15
N GLU A 122 36.11 7.47 -4.64
CA GLU A 122 36.45 6.30 -5.45
C GLU A 122 35.20 5.43 -5.70
N LYS A 123 35.01 4.96 -6.95
CA LYS A 123 33.98 4.01 -7.32
C LYS A 123 34.35 2.58 -6.93
N ARG A 124 34.31 2.29 -5.66
CA ARG A 124 34.57 0.97 -5.09
C ARG A 124 33.45 0.47 -4.21
N PHE A 125 33.45 -0.80 -3.88
CA PHE A 125 32.61 -1.33 -2.82
C PHE A 125 33.02 -0.76 -1.45
N PRO A 126 32.09 -0.54 -0.53
CA PRO A 126 32.42 -0.37 0.89
C PRO A 126 33.15 -1.62 1.40
N THR A 127 33.90 -1.47 2.48
CA THR A 127 34.57 -2.57 3.17
C THR A 127 34.14 -2.62 4.64
N ALA A 128 34.50 -3.70 5.35
CA ALA A 128 34.29 -3.80 6.79
C ALA A 128 34.89 -2.58 7.54
N ALA A 129 36.09 -2.13 7.16
CA ALA A 129 36.75 -0.98 7.77
C ALA A 129 35.99 0.35 7.53
N ASP A 130 35.24 0.47 6.41
CA ASP A 130 34.36 1.62 6.20
C ASP A 130 33.14 1.55 7.11
N LEU A 131 32.54 0.39 7.25
CA LEU A 131 31.34 0.19 8.07
C LEU A 131 31.68 0.22 9.59
N ASP A 132 32.88 -0.14 9.99
CA ASP A 132 33.32 -0.02 11.37
C ASP A 132 33.41 1.44 11.86
N LYS A 133 33.44 2.42 10.94
CA LYS A 133 33.30 3.85 11.29
C LYS A 133 31.90 4.18 11.82
N ILE A 134 30.88 3.36 11.49
CA ILE A 134 29.53 3.50 12.02
C ILE A 134 29.48 2.95 13.44
N THR A 135 29.96 1.73 13.60
CA THR A 135 30.11 1.01 14.88
C THR A 135 30.92 -0.26 14.67
N SER A 136 31.83 -0.55 15.63
CA SER A 136 32.58 -1.81 15.70
C SER A 136 31.90 -2.84 16.61
N ASP A 137 30.93 -2.43 17.43
CA ASP A 137 30.35 -3.24 18.51
C ASP A 137 29.01 -3.83 18.13
N TYR A 138 28.37 -3.31 17.08
CA TYR A 138 27.06 -3.73 16.59
C TYR A 138 27.15 -4.27 15.15
N PRO A 139 26.41 -5.34 14.79
CA PRO A 139 26.50 -5.89 13.44
C PRO A 139 25.81 -4.98 12.41
N VAL A 140 26.54 -4.73 11.33
CA VAL A 140 26.08 -3.91 10.19
C VAL A 140 26.22 -4.72 8.92
N LEU A 141 25.17 -4.67 8.08
CA LEU A 141 25.17 -5.20 6.72
C LEU A 141 24.68 -4.11 5.76
N VAL A 142 25.38 -3.87 4.66
CA VAL A 142 24.87 -3.03 3.57
C VAL A 142 24.75 -3.85 2.28
N MET A 143 23.57 -3.83 1.65
CA MET A 143 23.23 -4.63 0.48
C MET A 143 23.19 -3.76 -0.78
N ARG A 144 23.87 -4.24 -1.82
CA ARG A 144 23.87 -3.59 -3.13
C ARG A 144 22.52 -3.73 -3.82
N THR A 145 22.16 -2.77 -4.66
CA THR A 145 20.88 -2.72 -5.39
C THR A 145 20.56 -3.99 -6.22
N CYS A 146 21.57 -4.78 -6.59
CA CYS A 146 21.34 -6.06 -7.30
C CYS A 146 20.96 -7.23 -6.38
N TYR A 147 21.05 -7.07 -5.06
CA TYR A 147 20.82 -8.11 -4.05
C TYR A 147 21.65 -9.40 -4.22
N HIS A 148 22.80 -9.31 -4.95
CA HIS A 148 23.80 -10.37 -5.09
C HIS A 148 25.10 -10.08 -4.36
N VAL A 149 25.24 -8.89 -3.79
CA VAL A 149 26.44 -8.45 -3.07
C VAL A 149 26.04 -7.74 -1.77
N GLY A 150 26.65 -8.14 -0.67
CA GLY A 150 26.57 -7.49 0.62
C GLY A 150 27.94 -7.18 1.21
N VAL A 151 27.97 -6.26 2.16
CA VAL A 151 29.19 -5.93 2.92
C VAL A 151 28.88 -5.95 4.40
N LEU A 152 29.62 -6.75 5.14
CA LEU A 152 29.56 -6.87 6.59
C LEU A 152 30.61 -5.98 7.23
N ASN A 153 30.29 -5.37 8.38
CA ASN A 153 31.33 -4.81 9.26
C ASN A 153 32.05 -5.93 10.03
N THR A 154 33.11 -5.61 10.76
CA THR A 154 33.88 -6.58 11.56
C THR A 154 33.01 -7.37 12.54
N LYS A 155 32.03 -6.73 13.18
CA LYS A 155 31.12 -7.41 14.10
C LYS A 155 30.17 -8.40 13.37
N GLY A 156 29.67 -8.03 12.20
CA GLY A 156 28.86 -8.89 11.34
C GLY A 156 29.66 -10.11 10.87
N MET A 157 30.89 -9.90 10.41
CA MET A 157 31.79 -11.00 10.03
C MET A 157 32.01 -11.99 11.18
N LEU A 158 32.29 -11.47 12.39
CA LEU A 158 32.49 -12.30 13.57
C LEU A 158 31.26 -13.17 13.89
N LEU A 159 30.06 -12.60 13.83
CA LEU A 159 28.81 -13.33 14.10
C LEU A 159 28.51 -14.38 13.02
N MET A 160 28.93 -14.16 11.79
CA MET A 160 28.79 -15.13 10.69
C MET A 160 29.94 -16.14 10.61
N GLY A 161 30.94 -16.05 11.51
CA GLY A 161 32.11 -16.91 11.49
C GLY A 161 32.98 -16.71 10.24
N LEU A 162 32.96 -15.51 9.67
CA LEU A 162 33.75 -15.18 8.47
C LEU A 162 35.14 -14.73 8.88
N ASP A 163 36.06 -15.67 8.97
CA ASP A 163 37.49 -15.47 9.17
C ASP A 163 38.31 -15.78 7.90
N SER A 164 39.63 -15.74 7.97
CA SER A 164 40.49 -16.00 6.83
C SER A 164 40.44 -17.46 6.33
N GLU A 165 40.16 -18.44 7.21
CA GLU A 165 39.96 -19.83 6.80
C GLU A 165 38.63 -19.98 6.02
N LYS A 166 37.56 -19.43 6.57
CA LYS A 166 36.26 -19.43 5.90
C LYS A 166 36.29 -18.68 4.57
N ALA A 167 36.93 -17.51 4.52
CA ALA A 167 37.11 -16.75 3.28
C ALA A 167 37.85 -17.57 2.20
N LYS A 168 38.86 -18.35 2.60
CA LYS A 168 39.59 -19.25 1.69
C LYS A 168 38.68 -20.39 1.14
N GLU A 169 37.81 -20.96 1.99
CA GLU A 169 36.81 -21.97 1.54
C GLU A 169 35.82 -21.37 0.54
N LEU A 170 35.37 -20.16 0.80
CA LEU A 170 34.37 -19.46 -0.02
C LEU A 170 34.93 -19.00 -1.39
N GLY A 171 36.25 -18.78 -1.47
CA GLY A 171 36.89 -18.38 -2.72
C GLY A 171 36.27 -17.11 -3.32
N ALA A 172 35.72 -17.21 -4.53
CA ALA A 172 35.15 -16.06 -5.25
C ALA A 172 33.90 -15.43 -4.58
N PHE A 173 33.26 -16.12 -3.63
CA PHE A 173 32.11 -15.60 -2.90
C PHE A 173 32.46 -14.65 -1.77
N CYS A 174 33.75 -14.49 -1.45
CA CYS A 174 34.26 -13.55 -0.44
C CYS A 174 35.49 -12.83 -0.97
N GLU A 175 35.49 -11.49 -0.86
CA GLU A 175 36.68 -10.72 -1.20
C GLU A 175 37.67 -10.69 -0.03
N VAL A 176 38.97 -10.83 -0.36
CA VAL A 176 40.07 -10.78 0.62
C VAL A 176 41.07 -9.69 0.26
N ASP A 177 41.76 -9.19 1.27
CA ASP A 177 42.91 -8.27 1.12
C ASP A 177 44.18 -8.99 0.65
N GLU A 178 45.25 -8.25 0.47
CA GLU A 178 46.58 -8.78 0.05
C GLU A 178 47.16 -9.82 1.04
N ASN A 179 46.68 -9.84 2.30
CA ASN A 179 47.08 -10.78 3.33
C ASN A 179 46.16 -12.00 3.45
N GLY A 180 45.09 -12.07 2.63
CA GLY A 180 44.11 -13.13 2.66
C GLY A 180 43.00 -12.95 3.74
N ASN A 181 42.88 -11.77 4.35
CA ASN A 181 41.81 -11.49 5.31
C ASN A 181 40.56 -11.03 4.59
N PRO A 182 39.35 -11.43 5.03
CA PRO A 182 38.11 -10.97 4.43
C PRO A 182 37.94 -9.45 4.56
N THR A 183 37.54 -8.81 3.44
CA THR A 183 37.26 -7.37 3.40
C THR A 183 35.86 -7.01 3.89
N GLY A 184 35.03 -8.00 4.20
CA GLY A 184 33.60 -7.85 4.50
C GLY A 184 32.70 -8.00 3.29
N VAL A 185 33.21 -7.91 2.06
CA VAL A 185 32.45 -8.09 0.82
C VAL A 185 32.12 -9.55 0.59
N ILE A 186 30.84 -9.88 0.51
CA ILE A 186 30.30 -11.23 0.29
C ILE A 186 29.34 -11.24 -0.92
N LYS A 187 29.30 -12.36 -1.64
CA LYS A 187 28.60 -12.44 -2.92
C LYS A 187 27.79 -13.75 -3.06
N GLU A 188 26.78 -13.70 -3.93
CA GLU A 188 25.99 -14.83 -4.39
C GLU A 188 25.51 -15.75 -3.26
N ASN A 189 25.71 -17.06 -3.38
CA ASN A 189 25.20 -18.06 -2.44
C ASN A 189 25.59 -17.82 -0.98
N TYR A 190 26.79 -17.28 -0.71
CA TYR A 190 27.17 -16.99 0.66
C TYR A 190 26.47 -15.74 1.19
N PHE A 191 26.23 -14.75 0.33
CA PHE A 191 25.39 -13.60 0.69
C PHE A 191 23.95 -14.04 0.98
N ASP A 192 23.38 -14.96 0.20
CA ASP A 192 22.07 -15.53 0.46
C ASP A 192 22.01 -16.30 1.79
N GLU A 193 23.07 -17.07 2.10
CA GLU A 193 23.21 -17.75 3.39
C GLU A 193 23.23 -16.73 4.54
N VAL A 194 23.96 -15.63 4.42
CA VAL A 194 24.00 -14.55 5.45
C VAL A 194 22.63 -13.91 5.59
N LYS A 195 21.94 -13.56 4.50
CA LYS A 195 20.58 -13.00 4.56
C LYS A 195 19.60 -13.91 5.30
N SER A 196 19.67 -15.22 5.06
CA SER A 196 18.79 -16.20 5.70
C SER A 196 19.01 -16.34 7.21
N LYS A 197 20.17 -15.90 7.70
CA LYS A 197 20.54 -15.93 9.13
C LYS A 197 20.34 -14.60 9.85
N LEU A 198 19.93 -13.55 9.13
CA LEU A 198 19.63 -12.27 9.77
C LEU A 198 18.46 -12.47 10.76
N PRO A 199 18.57 -11.85 11.95
CA PRO A 199 17.46 -11.88 12.89
C PRO A 199 16.20 -11.25 12.26
N TYR A 200 15.11 -11.95 12.37
CA TYR A 200 13.80 -11.43 11.98
C TYR A 200 13.13 -10.76 13.20
N PRO A 201 12.47 -9.61 13.04
CA PRO A 201 11.79 -8.97 14.15
C PRO A 201 10.68 -9.88 14.68
N ASN A 202 10.57 -9.98 16.00
CA ASN A 202 9.44 -10.64 16.61
C ASN A 202 8.15 -9.82 16.41
N LEU A 203 7.00 -10.43 16.75
CA LEU A 203 5.69 -9.81 16.56
C LEU A 203 5.55 -8.48 17.31
N ASP A 204 6.04 -8.40 18.57
CA ASP A 204 5.95 -7.19 19.39
C ASP A 204 6.66 -5.99 18.73
N VAL A 205 7.86 -6.24 18.16
CA VAL A 205 8.63 -5.22 17.42
C VAL A 205 7.86 -4.77 16.18
N LEU A 206 7.30 -5.70 15.41
CA LEU A 206 6.54 -5.37 14.20
C LEU A 206 5.27 -4.58 14.53
N VAL A 207 4.50 -5.00 15.52
CA VAL A 207 3.30 -4.28 15.96
C VAL A 207 3.66 -2.88 16.46
N LYS A 208 4.72 -2.73 17.23
CA LYS A 208 5.22 -1.41 17.65
C LYS A 208 5.53 -0.54 16.43
N MET A 209 6.28 -1.07 15.46
CA MET A 209 6.63 -0.34 14.24
C MET A 209 5.39 0.01 13.40
N MET A 210 4.40 -0.88 13.30
CA MET A 210 3.12 -0.58 12.64
C MET A 210 2.42 0.61 13.31
N LEU A 211 2.34 0.61 14.64
CA LEU A 211 1.70 1.69 15.39
C LEU A 211 2.44 3.03 15.25
N GLU A 212 3.76 3.02 15.22
CA GLU A 212 4.57 4.23 14.99
C GLU A 212 4.46 4.74 13.55
N SER A 213 4.35 3.83 12.57
CA SER A 213 4.26 4.16 11.15
C SER A 213 2.93 4.77 10.72
N GLN A 214 1.90 4.78 11.58
CA GLN A 214 0.67 5.51 11.33
C GLN A 214 0.92 7.01 11.05
N ASN A 215 1.97 7.59 11.65
CA ASN A 215 2.33 9.00 11.42
C ASN A 215 2.64 9.29 9.94
N ASP A 216 3.22 8.32 9.22
CA ASP A 216 3.50 8.49 7.79
C ASP A 216 2.20 8.51 6.97
N LEU A 217 1.22 7.69 7.34
CA LEU A 217 -0.12 7.69 6.73
C LEU A 217 -0.83 9.02 6.98
N TYR A 218 -0.79 9.50 8.22
CA TYR A 218 -1.41 10.78 8.59
C TYR A 218 -0.80 11.96 7.83
N GLU A 219 0.51 11.96 7.59
CA GLU A 219 1.19 12.99 6.79
C GLU A 219 0.65 13.06 5.36
N GLN A 220 0.17 11.94 4.80
CA GLN A 220 -0.43 11.86 3.48
C GLN A 220 -1.96 12.00 3.51
N GLY A 221 -2.55 12.23 4.68
CA GLY A 221 -4.01 12.37 4.85
C GLY A 221 -4.77 11.05 4.80
N ILE A 222 -4.08 9.92 4.94
CA ILE A 222 -4.70 8.60 4.96
C ILE A 222 -5.25 8.34 6.36
N THR A 223 -6.56 8.16 6.46
CA THR A 223 -7.28 7.86 7.70
C THR A 223 -7.75 6.40 7.77
N ALA A 224 -7.78 5.71 6.63
CA ALA A 224 -8.15 4.32 6.53
C ALA A 224 -7.25 3.58 5.54
N VAL A 225 -6.94 2.32 5.83
CA VAL A 225 -6.17 1.42 4.96
C VAL A 225 -6.84 0.06 4.87
N GLN A 226 -6.70 -0.59 3.71
CA GLN A 226 -7.07 -1.98 3.49
C GLN A 226 -5.81 -2.74 3.08
N SER A 227 -5.40 -3.72 3.88
CA SER A 227 -4.09 -4.36 3.77
C SER A 227 -4.19 -5.87 3.91
N ASP A 228 -3.26 -6.62 3.31
CA ASP A 228 -3.23 -8.08 3.35
C ASP A 228 -2.02 -8.61 4.14
N ASP A 229 -1.95 -8.26 5.41
CA ASP A 229 -0.74 -8.36 6.22
C ASP A 229 -0.51 -9.71 6.92
N VAL A 230 -1.55 -10.55 7.11
CA VAL A 230 -1.41 -11.83 7.86
C VAL A 230 -0.29 -12.72 7.33
N LYS A 231 -0.06 -12.72 6.01
CA LYS A 231 1.00 -13.50 5.39
C LYS A 231 2.41 -12.96 5.66
N TYR A 232 2.52 -11.69 5.97
CA TYR A 232 3.80 -11.03 6.28
C TYR A 232 4.14 -11.08 7.77
N ALA A 233 3.26 -11.63 8.62
CA ALA A 233 3.56 -11.92 10.01
C ALA A 233 4.72 -12.93 10.13
N PRO A 234 5.44 -12.98 11.26
CA PRO A 234 6.37 -14.06 11.54
C PRO A 234 5.68 -15.42 11.42
N GLU A 235 6.43 -16.45 11.02
CA GLU A 235 5.89 -17.79 10.81
C GLU A 235 5.12 -18.29 12.05
N GLY A 236 3.88 -18.72 11.84
CA GLY A 236 2.98 -19.19 12.88
C GLY A 236 2.30 -18.10 13.71
N HIS A 237 2.55 -16.81 13.45
CA HIS A 237 2.02 -15.69 14.25
C HIS A 237 0.94 -14.86 13.54
N ALA A 238 0.35 -15.35 12.43
CA ALA A 238 -0.68 -14.62 11.68
C ALA A 238 -1.90 -14.25 12.56
N TYR A 239 -2.43 -15.20 13.31
CA TYR A 239 -3.59 -14.97 14.20
C TYR A 239 -3.24 -14.10 15.40
N GLU A 240 -2.04 -14.22 15.95
CA GLU A 240 -1.56 -13.35 17.03
C GLU A 240 -1.43 -11.89 16.56
N LEU A 241 -0.99 -11.65 15.32
CA LEU A 241 -0.96 -10.32 14.73
C LEU A 241 -2.36 -9.68 14.75
N LEU A 242 -3.41 -10.41 14.33
CA LEU A 242 -4.79 -9.91 14.33
C LEU A 242 -5.26 -9.56 15.75
N GLU A 243 -4.97 -10.41 16.74
CA GLU A 243 -5.34 -10.15 18.14
C GLU A 243 -4.59 -8.93 18.71
N GLU A 244 -3.30 -8.74 18.38
CA GLU A 244 -2.57 -7.55 18.83
C GLU A 244 -3.06 -6.26 18.14
N LEU A 245 -3.41 -6.31 16.85
CA LEU A 245 -4.03 -5.16 16.16
C LEU A 245 -5.40 -4.83 16.75
N LYS A 246 -6.24 -5.83 17.03
CA LYS A 246 -7.52 -5.67 17.72
C LYS A 246 -7.33 -5.01 19.08
N LYS A 247 -6.39 -5.50 19.89
CA LYS A 247 -6.08 -4.94 21.19
C LYS A 247 -5.58 -3.49 21.07
N ALA A 248 -4.70 -3.21 20.12
CA ALA A 248 -4.22 -1.86 19.87
C ALA A 248 -5.35 -0.91 19.43
N SER A 249 -6.33 -1.41 18.69
CA SER A 249 -7.54 -0.68 18.33
C SER A 249 -8.39 -0.35 19.56
N LEU A 250 -8.69 -1.36 20.40
CA LEU A 250 -9.53 -1.18 21.58
C LEU A 250 -8.91 -0.28 22.65
N ASP A 251 -7.58 -0.25 22.75
CA ASP A 251 -6.87 0.63 23.68
C ASP A 251 -6.49 2.01 23.06
N GLY A 252 -6.89 2.27 21.82
CA GLY A 252 -6.73 3.56 21.12
C GLY A 252 -5.32 3.84 20.60
N ARG A 253 -4.42 2.86 20.58
CA ARG A 253 -3.09 2.99 19.96
C ARG A 253 -3.14 2.89 18.43
N LEU A 254 -4.02 2.04 17.89
CA LEU A 254 -4.30 1.98 16.46
C LEU A 254 -5.44 2.95 16.16
N LYS A 255 -5.13 4.12 15.62
CA LYS A 255 -6.12 5.16 15.28
C LYS A 255 -6.56 5.09 13.82
N VAL A 256 -5.62 4.77 12.89
CA VAL A 256 -5.99 4.54 11.49
C VAL A 256 -7.00 3.40 11.41
N HIS A 257 -8.05 3.60 10.62
CA HIS A 257 -9.01 2.52 10.39
C HIS A 257 -8.37 1.45 9.51
N TYR A 258 -8.21 0.29 10.08
CA TYR A 258 -7.44 -0.79 9.50
C TYR A 258 -8.35 -1.96 9.13
N ALA A 259 -8.46 -2.23 7.84
CA ALA A 259 -9.23 -3.34 7.32
C ALA A 259 -8.29 -4.42 6.75
N GLU A 260 -8.21 -5.56 7.44
CA GLU A 260 -7.43 -6.70 6.98
C GLU A 260 -8.15 -7.43 5.84
N GLN A 261 -7.42 -7.67 4.75
CA GLN A 261 -7.76 -8.55 3.64
C GLN A 261 -6.96 -9.86 3.85
N ALA A 262 -7.58 -10.86 4.46
CA ALA A 262 -6.85 -12.04 4.93
C ALA A 262 -6.35 -12.92 3.79
N LEU A 263 -5.04 -12.85 3.50
CA LEU A 263 -4.41 -13.56 2.39
C LEU A 263 -4.30 -15.06 2.68
N SER A 264 -4.96 -15.87 1.84
CA SER A 264 -4.85 -17.33 1.80
C SER A 264 -4.68 -17.78 0.35
N GLN A 265 -3.76 -18.70 0.10
CA GLN A 265 -3.35 -19.09 -1.26
C GLN A 265 -3.54 -20.58 -1.58
N THR A 266 -3.92 -21.39 -0.62
CA THR A 266 -4.22 -22.81 -0.83
C THR A 266 -5.58 -23.15 -0.27
N LYS A 267 -6.15 -24.28 -0.67
CA LYS A 267 -7.43 -24.76 -0.11
C LYS A 267 -7.31 -25.02 1.38
N GLU A 268 -6.18 -25.57 1.80
CA GLU A 268 -5.86 -25.88 3.19
C GLU A 268 -5.80 -24.59 4.03
N GLU A 269 -5.16 -23.53 3.52
CA GLU A 269 -5.11 -22.22 4.19
C GLU A 269 -6.51 -21.58 4.28
N VAL A 270 -7.35 -21.70 3.25
CA VAL A 270 -8.73 -21.21 3.27
C VAL A 270 -9.58 -21.99 4.27
N ASP A 271 -9.42 -23.32 4.34
CA ASP A 271 -10.14 -24.16 5.30
C ASP A 271 -9.69 -23.86 6.73
N ASP A 272 -8.39 -23.70 6.95
CA ASP A 272 -7.83 -23.29 8.24
C ASP A 272 -8.37 -21.91 8.65
N TRP A 273 -8.28 -20.93 7.74
CA TRP A 273 -8.80 -19.57 7.97
C TRP A 273 -10.27 -19.57 8.43
N PHE A 274 -11.13 -20.30 7.72
CA PHE A 274 -12.54 -20.39 8.06
C PHE A 274 -12.87 -21.35 9.21
N SER A 275 -11.90 -22.13 9.70
CA SER A 275 -12.04 -22.90 10.94
C SER A 275 -11.92 -22.02 12.19
N HIS A 276 -11.28 -20.87 12.08
CA HIS A 276 -11.15 -19.84 13.11
C HIS A 276 -12.23 -18.75 12.93
N GLU A 277 -12.54 -17.99 13.99
CA GLU A 277 -13.55 -16.93 13.92
C GLU A 277 -12.95 -15.53 13.64
N HIS A 278 -11.65 -15.43 13.34
CA HIS A 278 -10.96 -14.17 13.09
C HIS A 278 -11.56 -13.37 11.91
N TYR A 279 -12.10 -14.06 10.91
CA TYR A 279 -12.80 -13.39 9.79
C TYR A 279 -14.06 -12.59 10.21
N LYS A 280 -14.50 -12.74 11.48
CA LYS A 280 -15.63 -11.98 12.05
C LYS A 280 -15.20 -10.76 12.85
N MET A 281 -13.89 -10.51 13.00
CA MET A 281 -13.39 -9.39 13.78
C MET A 281 -13.89 -8.05 13.25
N ARG A 282 -14.47 -7.25 14.13
CA ARG A 282 -14.98 -5.90 13.89
C ARG A 282 -14.88 -5.12 15.20
N ASP A 283 -13.67 -4.61 15.53
CA ASP A 283 -13.37 -4.08 16.86
C ASP A 283 -12.72 -2.69 16.76
N GLY A 284 -13.48 -1.65 17.03
CA GLY A 284 -13.00 -0.26 17.02
C GLY A 284 -12.53 0.18 15.63
N SER A 285 -11.25 0.54 15.50
CA SER A 285 -10.61 0.92 14.23
C SER A 285 -10.08 -0.28 13.43
N PHE A 286 -10.14 -1.50 13.97
CA PHE A 286 -9.65 -2.73 13.34
C PHE A 286 -10.78 -3.67 12.93
N LYS A 287 -10.67 -4.23 11.72
CA LYS A 287 -11.56 -5.29 11.26
C LYS A 287 -10.91 -6.19 10.22
N VAL A 288 -11.49 -7.35 10.00
CA VAL A 288 -11.21 -8.23 8.87
C VAL A 288 -12.36 -8.13 7.87
N THR A 289 -12.08 -7.86 6.60
CA THR A 289 -13.13 -7.56 5.61
C THR A 289 -13.35 -8.67 4.61
N CYS A 290 -12.30 -9.33 4.13
CA CYS A 290 -12.43 -10.30 3.04
C CYS A 290 -11.35 -11.39 3.08
N LEU A 291 -11.59 -12.44 2.28
CA LEU A 291 -10.56 -13.39 1.88
C LEU A 291 -9.78 -12.79 0.71
N LYS A 292 -8.47 -12.65 0.84
CA LYS A 292 -7.57 -12.20 -0.25
C LYS A 292 -6.95 -13.41 -0.94
N ILE A 293 -6.87 -13.36 -2.27
CA ILE A 293 -6.29 -14.41 -3.12
C ILE A 293 -5.39 -13.75 -4.17
N LEU A 294 -4.23 -14.35 -4.48
CA LEU A 294 -3.34 -13.91 -5.57
C LEU A 294 -3.45 -14.88 -6.73
N SER A 295 -4.03 -14.47 -7.87
CA SER A 295 -4.33 -15.38 -8.98
C SER A 295 -3.28 -15.38 -10.10
N ASP A 296 -2.47 -14.33 -10.21
CA ASP A 296 -1.36 -14.24 -11.17
C ASP A 296 -0.23 -13.33 -10.65
N GLY A 297 0.71 -12.98 -11.51
CA GLY A 297 1.83 -12.12 -11.20
C GLY A 297 1.69 -10.70 -11.75
N SER A 298 2.77 -10.09 -12.30
CA SER A 298 2.82 -8.69 -12.73
C SER A 298 3.04 -8.53 -14.24
N LEU A 299 2.59 -7.38 -14.80
CA LEU A 299 2.77 -7.04 -16.20
C LEU A 299 4.27 -6.87 -16.55
N GLY A 300 5.00 -6.13 -15.72
CA GLY A 300 6.41 -5.82 -15.96
C GLY A 300 7.29 -7.07 -16.06
N ALA A 301 7.07 -8.06 -15.20
CA ALA A 301 7.81 -9.32 -15.19
C ALA A 301 7.29 -10.36 -16.20
N ARG A 302 6.22 -10.09 -16.95
CA ARG A 302 5.50 -11.05 -17.83
C ARG A 302 5.02 -12.30 -17.08
N THR A 303 4.66 -12.13 -15.82
CA THR A 303 4.07 -13.19 -14.97
C THR A 303 2.56 -13.03 -14.80
N ALA A 304 1.98 -11.89 -15.17
CA ALA A 304 0.53 -11.71 -15.26
C ALA A 304 -0.04 -12.66 -16.34
N LEU A 305 -1.07 -13.43 -15.97
CA LEU A 305 -1.63 -14.47 -16.84
C LEU A 305 -2.51 -13.86 -17.94
N GLN A 306 -2.04 -13.97 -19.20
CA GLN A 306 -2.77 -13.53 -20.38
C GLN A 306 -3.53 -14.69 -21.05
N LYS A 307 -4.61 -14.40 -21.78
CA LYS A 307 -5.28 -15.38 -22.68
C LYS A 307 -4.37 -15.76 -23.85
N GLU A 308 -3.69 -14.77 -24.42
CA GLU A 308 -2.74 -14.94 -25.53
C GLU A 308 -1.30 -14.66 -25.06
N PRO A 309 -0.28 -15.14 -25.79
CA PRO A 309 1.11 -14.84 -25.45
C PRO A 309 1.40 -13.35 -25.42
N TYR A 310 2.40 -12.95 -24.61
CA TYR A 310 2.89 -11.58 -24.62
C TYR A 310 3.36 -11.17 -26.03
N ALA A 311 3.09 -9.95 -26.44
CA ALA A 311 3.41 -9.48 -27.78
C ALA A 311 4.92 -9.38 -28.02
N ASP A 312 5.67 -9.01 -26.98
CA ASP A 312 7.13 -8.91 -26.98
C ASP A 312 7.85 -10.19 -26.51
N ASP A 313 7.11 -11.23 -26.08
CA ASP A 313 7.65 -12.54 -25.74
C ASP A 313 6.60 -13.65 -26.03
N PRO A 314 6.53 -14.13 -27.27
CA PRO A 314 5.56 -15.16 -27.67
C PRO A 314 5.76 -16.53 -26.98
N THR A 315 6.80 -16.70 -26.18
CA THR A 315 7.09 -17.97 -25.50
C THR A 315 6.32 -18.14 -24.18
N THR A 316 5.71 -17.05 -23.67
CA THR A 316 4.98 -17.08 -22.41
C THR A 316 3.63 -16.38 -22.49
N LYS A 317 2.68 -16.86 -21.68
CA LYS A 317 1.39 -16.23 -21.39
C LYS A 317 1.30 -15.72 -19.94
N GLY A 318 2.40 -15.78 -19.19
CA GLY A 318 2.42 -15.55 -17.75
C GLY A 318 2.32 -16.84 -16.95
N ILE A 319 1.98 -16.70 -15.68
CA ILE A 319 1.93 -17.82 -14.73
C ILE A 319 0.49 -18.02 -14.27
N GLN A 320 -0.05 -19.21 -14.53
CA GLN A 320 -1.31 -19.65 -13.96
C GLN A 320 -1.04 -20.27 -12.58
N ILE A 321 -1.46 -19.58 -11.51
CA ILE A 321 -1.22 -20.03 -10.13
C ILE A 321 -2.20 -21.16 -9.75
N TYR A 322 -3.47 -21.03 -10.14
CA TYR A 322 -4.55 -21.97 -9.82
C TYR A 322 -5.14 -22.62 -11.07
N THR A 323 -5.67 -23.82 -10.92
CA THR A 323 -6.71 -24.33 -11.81
C THR A 323 -8.02 -23.57 -11.56
N GLN A 324 -8.94 -23.59 -12.53
CA GLN A 324 -10.26 -22.96 -12.34
C GLN A 324 -11.02 -23.60 -11.16
N ASP A 325 -10.90 -24.90 -10.95
CA ASP A 325 -11.58 -25.61 -9.85
C ASP A 325 -11.02 -25.21 -8.47
N GLU A 326 -9.73 -24.96 -8.35
CA GLU A 326 -9.13 -24.47 -7.11
C GLU A 326 -9.62 -23.06 -6.78
N LEU A 327 -9.61 -22.15 -7.76
CA LEU A 327 -10.10 -20.78 -7.56
C LEU A 327 -11.61 -20.79 -7.26
N ASN A 328 -12.39 -21.60 -7.97
CA ASN A 328 -13.81 -21.78 -7.70
C ASN A 328 -14.07 -22.22 -6.25
N TYR A 329 -13.29 -23.18 -5.75
CA TYR A 329 -13.41 -23.67 -4.38
C TYR A 329 -13.19 -22.54 -3.37
N MET A 330 -12.08 -21.79 -3.50
CA MET A 330 -11.74 -20.74 -2.54
C MET A 330 -12.79 -19.63 -2.50
N VAL A 331 -13.27 -19.18 -3.68
CA VAL A 331 -14.31 -18.14 -3.75
C VAL A 331 -15.65 -18.65 -3.22
N LEU A 332 -15.97 -19.93 -3.47
CA LEU A 332 -17.21 -20.56 -2.97
C LEU A 332 -17.22 -20.66 -1.45
N GLU A 333 -16.07 -20.95 -0.82
CA GLU A 333 -15.93 -21.00 0.64
C GLU A 333 -16.19 -19.63 1.29
N ALA A 334 -15.80 -18.55 0.63
CA ALA A 334 -16.10 -17.18 1.06
C ALA A 334 -17.59 -16.85 0.84
N GLN A 335 -18.12 -17.11 -0.37
CA GLN A 335 -19.51 -16.84 -0.74
C GLN A 335 -20.52 -17.49 0.21
N LYS A 336 -20.37 -18.78 0.52
CA LYS A 336 -21.29 -19.51 1.41
C LYS A 336 -21.34 -19.00 2.85
N ARG A 337 -20.37 -18.15 3.24
CA ARG A 337 -20.30 -17.48 4.55
C ARG A 337 -20.71 -16.01 4.48
N ASN A 338 -21.12 -15.54 3.31
CA ASN A 338 -21.39 -14.15 3.00
C ASN A 338 -20.19 -13.24 3.29
N ILE A 339 -18.98 -13.74 3.00
CA ILE A 339 -17.71 -13.00 3.13
C ILE A 339 -17.22 -12.63 1.72
N PRO A 340 -16.79 -11.39 1.47
CA PRO A 340 -16.17 -11.02 0.21
C PRO A 340 -14.88 -11.81 -0.06
N ALA A 341 -14.59 -12.03 -1.35
CA ALA A 341 -13.26 -12.38 -1.82
C ALA A 341 -12.69 -11.20 -2.61
N ALA A 342 -11.47 -10.79 -2.31
CA ALA A 342 -10.69 -9.81 -3.08
C ALA A 342 -9.57 -10.56 -3.80
N ILE A 343 -9.63 -10.61 -5.14
CA ILE A 343 -8.75 -11.47 -5.94
C ILE A 343 -7.83 -10.59 -6.78
N HIS A 344 -6.51 -10.73 -6.59
CA HIS A 344 -5.54 -10.09 -7.45
C HIS A 344 -5.62 -10.66 -8.86
N ALA A 345 -5.82 -9.83 -9.86
CA ALA A 345 -5.78 -10.21 -11.26
C ALA A 345 -5.28 -9.04 -12.13
N ILE A 346 -4.15 -9.24 -12.77
CA ILE A 346 -3.54 -8.26 -13.68
C ILE A 346 -3.77 -8.65 -15.14
N GLY A 347 -3.58 -9.92 -15.49
CA GLY A 347 -3.71 -10.38 -16.87
C GLY A 347 -5.14 -10.81 -17.26
N THR A 348 -5.42 -10.76 -18.56
CA THR A 348 -6.75 -11.14 -19.11
C THR A 348 -7.17 -12.57 -18.80
N GLY A 349 -6.20 -13.50 -18.70
CA GLY A 349 -6.45 -14.90 -18.33
C GLY A 349 -6.86 -15.03 -16.87
N ALA A 350 -6.14 -14.36 -15.96
CA ALA A 350 -6.49 -14.31 -14.54
C ALA A 350 -7.85 -13.62 -14.32
N MET A 351 -8.09 -12.48 -14.99
CA MET A 351 -9.37 -11.79 -14.97
C MET A 351 -10.51 -12.73 -15.36
N GLU A 352 -10.36 -13.52 -16.45
CA GLU A 352 -11.38 -14.48 -16.87
C GLU A 352 -11.68 -15.53 -15.80
N MET A 353 -10.62 -16.08 -15.20
CA MET A 353 -10.76 -17.09 -14.15
C MET A 353 -11.44 -16.52 -12.90
N CYS A 354 -11.14 -15.27 -12.52
CA CYS A 354 -11.77 -14.60 -11.39
C CYS A 354 -13.27 -14.34 -11.65
N LEU A 355 -13.61 -13.83 -12.84
CA LEU A 355 -14.98 -13.61 -13.25
C LEU A 355 -15.79 -14.93 -13.24
N ASN A 356 -15.20 -16.03 -13.73
CA ASN A 356 -15.84 -17.35 -13.71
C ASN A 356 -16.05 -17.84 -12.26
N ALA A 357 -15.06 -17.70 -11.39
CA ALA A 357 -15.16 -18.16 -10.01
C ALA A 357 -16.22 -17.40 -9.22
N ILE A 358 -16.29 -16.07 -9.36
CA ILE A 358 -17.27 -15.23 -8.69
C ILE A 358 -18.69 -15.51 -9.24
N GLU A 359 -18.85 -15.60 -10.57
CA GLU A 359 -20.16 -15.91 -11.16
C GLU A 359 -20.67 -17.30 -10.74
N ASN A 360 -19.78 -18.31 -10.71
CA ASN A 360 -20.09 -19.64 -10.19
C ASN A 360 -20.54 -19.59 -8.72
N ALA A 361 -19.82 -18.84 -7.88
CA ALA A 361 -20.15 -18.72 -6.46
C ALA A 361 -21.51 -18.04 -6.23
N LYS A 362 -21.77 -16.92 -6.92
CA LYS A 362 -23.06 -16.20 -6.88
C LYS A 362 -24.22 -17.06 -7.37
N ASN A 363 -24.02 -17.89 -8.40
CA ASN A 363 -25.04 -18.80 -8.90
C ASN A 363 -25.30 -19.99 -7.96
N THR A 364 -24.27 -20.43 -7.21
CA THR A 364 -24.36 -21.57 -6.29
C THR A 364 -25.07 -21.20 -4.98
N TYR A 365 -24.79 -19.99 -4.46
CA TYR A 365 -25.41 -19.44 -3.24
C TYR A 365 -26.00 -18.05 -3.50
N PRO A 366 -27.09 -17.97 -4.28
CA PRO A 366 -27.69 -16.69 -4.69
C PRO A 366 -28.36 -15.93 -3.55
N GLU A 367 -28.59 -16.57 -2.39
CA GLU A 367 -29.12 -15.94 -1.18
C GLU A 367 -28.11 -15.02 -0.50
N TYR A 368 -26.82 -15.17 -0.78
CA TYR A 368 -25.74 -14.30 -0.27
C TYR A 368 -25.26 -13.35 -1.37
N ASN A 369 -24.95 -12.14 -0.99
CA ASN A 369 -24.42 -11.14 -1.93
C ASN A 369 -23.22 -10.38 -1.34
N PRO A 370 -22.14 -11.08 -0.98
CA PRO A 370 -20.93 -10.40 -0.54
C PRO A 370 -20.35 -9.55 -1.67
N ARG A 371 -19.71 -8.45 -1.29
CA ARG A 371 -19.12 -7.49 -2.22
C ARG A 371 -17.77 -8.00 -2.72
N HIS A 372 -17.77 -8.98 -3.62
CA HIS A 372 -16.52 -9.48 -4.20
C HIS A 372 -15.79 -8.39 -4.98
N ALA A 373 -14.47 -8.41 -4.91
CA ALA A 373 -13.61 -7.46 -5.59
C ALA A 373 -12.54 -8.16 -6.44
N ILE A 374 -12.08 -7.49 -7.49
CA ILE A 374 -10.88 -7.85 -8.22
C ILE A 374 -9.89 -6.69 -8.06
N VAL A 375 -8.70 -7.03 -7.55
CA VAL A 375 -7.63 -6.06 -7.30
C VAL A 375 -6.80 -5.90 -8.56
N HIS A 376 -6.40 -4.70 -8.87
CA HIS A 376 -5.66 -4.21 -10.03
C HIS A 376 -6.52 -4.04 -11.29
N CYS A 377 -7.16 -5.07 -11.81
CA CYS A 377 -7.96 -4.99 -13.05
C CYS A 377 -7.19 -4.27 -14.19
N GLN A 378 -5.88 -4.56 -14.35
CA GLN A 378 -5.02 -3.75 -15.20
C GLN A 378 -5.24 -4.01 -16.69
N ILE A 379 -5.08 -5.28 -17.11
CA ILE A 379 -5.18 -5.69 -18.52
C ILE A 379 -6.52 -6.39 -18.72
N THR A 380 -7.41 -5.75 -19.47
CA THR A 380 -8.79 -6.21 -19.63
C THR A 380 -9.25 -6.10 -21.07
N SER A 381 -10.22 -6.93 -21.45
CA SER A 381 -11.01 -6.78 -22.68
C SER A 381 -12.37 -6.14 -22.36
N LYS A 382 -13.02 -5.54 -23.36
CA LYS A 382 -14.32 -4.86 -23.16
C LYS A 382 -15.39 -5.77 -22.57
N ASP A 383 -15.46 -7.01 -23.03
CA ASP A 383 -16.41 -8.00 -22.52
C ASP A 383 -16.16 -8.35 -21.04
N GLN A 384 -14.90 -8.34 -20.60
CA GLN A 384 -14.55 -8.54 -19.20
C GLN A 384 -14.98 -7.35 -18.32
N VAL A 385 -14.79 -6.12 -18.81
CA VAL A 385 -15.26 -4.90 -18.13
C VAL A 385 -16.78 -4.91 -17.99
N GLU A 386 -17.53 -5.18 -19.10
CA GLU A 386 -19.00 -5.28 -19.09
C GLU A 386 -19.49 -6.39 -18.15
N ARG A 387 -18.79 -7.54 -18.14
CA ARG A 387 -19.13 -8.66 -17.26
C ARG A 387 -18.90 -8.33 -15.79
N LEU A 388 -17.78 -7.67 -15.46
CA LEU A 388 -17.46 -7.19 -14.12
C LEU A 388 -18.57 -6.29 -13.59
N CYS A 389 -18.93 -5.25 -14.35
CA CYS A 389 -19.99 -4.31 -13.98
C CYS A 389 -21.35 -5.01 -13.80
N ARG A 390 -21.73 -5.89 -14.73
CA ARG A 390 -22.98 -6.66 -14.67
C ARG A 390 -23.06 -7.57 -13.44
N LEU A 391 -21.94 -8.16 -13.03
CA LEU A 391 -21.87 -9.03 -11.85
C LEU A 391 -21.81 -8.24 -10.53
N GLY A 392 -21.67 -6.91 -10.59
CA GLY A 392 -21.52 -6.06 -9.41
C GLY A 392 -20.22 -6.36 -8.65
N ILE A 393 -19.15 -6.67 -9.36
CA ILE A 393 -17.82 -6.90 -8.79
C ILE A 393 -17.14 -5.53 -8.66
N MET A 394 -16.44 -5.30 -7.56
CA MET A 394 -15.73 -4.05 -7.30
C MET A 394 -14.32 -4.09 -7.89
N PRO A 395 -13.93 -3.19 -8.79
CA PRO A 395 -12.54 -3.02 -9.18
C PRO A 395 -11.79 -2.21 -8.12
N LEU A 396 -10.69 -2.76 -7.58
CA LEU A 396 -9.78 -2.05 -6.69
C LEU A 396 -8.52 -1.71 -7.48
N THR A 397 -8.47 -0.50 -8.02
CA THR A 397 -7.47 -0.12 -9.01
C THR A 397 -6.39 0.79 -8.43
N GLN A 398 -5.22 0.84 -9.08
CA GLN A 398 -4.09 1.68 -8.69
C GLN A 398 -3.73 2.64 -9.83
N PRO A 399 -4.34 3.83 -9.86
CA PRO A 399 -4.07 4.77 -10.95
C PRO A 399 -2.60 5.18 -11.07
N VAL A 400 -1.86 5.13 -9.98
CA VAL A 400 -0.42 5.42 -9.97
C VAL A 400 0.40 4.45 -10.85
N PHE A 401 -0.10 3.26 -11.13
CA PHE A 401 0.61 2.27 -11.95
C PHE A 401 0.89 2.75 -13.38
N ILE A 402 0.07 3.62 -13.94
CA ILE A 402 0.38 4.19 -15.27
C ILE A 402 1.64 5.05 -15.26
N ASP A 403 2.13 5.52 -14.10
CA ASP A 403 3.41 6.25 -14.01
C ASP A 403 4.57 5.46 -14.65
N TYR A 404 4.52 4.14 -14.55
CA TYR A 404 5.47 3.24 -15.19
C TYR A 404 4.86 2.47 -16.38
N ASP A 405 3.68 1.88 -16.22
CA ASP A 405 3.15 0.87 -17.14
C ASP A 405 2.76 1.45 -18.51
N MET A 406 2.41 2.75 -18.59
CA MET A 406 2.14 3.40 -19.88
C MET A 406 3.31 3.33 -20.87
N HIS A 407 4.53 3.14 -20.36
CA HIS A 407 5.75 3.05 -21.17
C HIS A 407 6.02 1.65 -21.70
N ILE A 408 5.34 0.62 -21.16
CA ILE A 408 5.59 -0.78 -21.53
C ILE A 408 4.36 -1.53 -22.02
N VAL A 409 3.15 -1.07 -21.71
CA VAL A 409 1.90 -1.82 -21.95
C VAL A 409 1.72 -2.19 -23.43
N TYR A 410 1.99 -1.27 -24.35
CA TYR A 410 1.88 -1.54 -25.78
C TYR A 410 2.82 -2.65 -26.27
N ASP A 411 4.05 -2.66 -25.75
CA ASP A 411 5.03 -3.70 -26.05
C ASP A 411 4.61 -5.05 -25.47
N ARG A 412 4.09 -5.04 -24.23
CA ARG A 412 3.71 -6.25 -23.49
C ARG A 412 2.51 -6.97 -24.09
N VAL A 413 1.43 -6.24 -24.38
CA VAL A 413 0.15 -6.87 -24.72
C VAL A 413 -0.37 -6.50 -26.12
N GLY A 414 0.38 -5.69 -26.86
CA GLY A 414 -0.01 -5.21 -28.18
C GLY A 414 -1.09 -4.12 -28.13
N LYS A 415 -1.32 -3.50 -29.27
CA LYS A 415 -2.15 -2.27 -29.37
C LYS A 415 -3.60 -2.52 -28.94
N GLU A 416 -4.24 -3.55 -29.46
CA GLU A 416 -5.66 -3.81 -29.27
C GLU A 416 -6.01 -3.96 -27.77
N LEU A 417 -5.21 -4.71 -27.03
CA LEU A 417 -5.43 -4.97 -25.62
C LEU A 417 -4.98 -3.79 -24.75
N ALA A 418 -3.89 -3.11 -25.12
CA ALA A 418 -3.47 -1.89 -24.44
C ALA A 418 -4.56 -0.80 -24.47
N GLU A 419 -5.30 -0.68 -25.58
CA GLU A 419 -6.38 0.31 -25.74
C GLU A 419 -7.67 -0.05 -24.96
N THR A 420 -7.72 -1.19 -24.25
CA THR A 420 -8.83 -1.60 -23.38
C THR A 420 -8.38 -1.85 -21.94
N SER A 421 -7.20 -1.38 -21.56
CA SER A 421 -6.57 -1.59 -20.27
C SER A 421 -6.49 -0.31 -19.45
N TYR A 422 -6.47 -0.41 -18.11
CA TYR A 422 -6.51 0.73 -17.17
C TYR A 422 -7.71 1.65 -17.42
N VAL A 423 -8.90 1.08 -17.51
CA VAL A 423 -10.14 1.70 -18.00
C VAL A 423 -11.06 2.18 -16.87
N TRP A 424 -10.55 3.03 -16.00
CA TRP A 424 -11.27 3.50 -14.80
C TRP A 424 -12.59 4.19 -15.13
N LYS A 425 -12.61 4.98 -16.20
CA LYS A 425 -13.85 5.64 -16.62
C LYS A 425 -14.90 4.65 -17.10
N ASP A 426 -14.51 3.58 -17.78
CA ASP A 426 -15.45 2.55 -18.23
C ASP A 426 -16.06 1.80 -17.04
N TYR A 427 -15.30 1.54 -15.96
CA TYR A 427 -15.85 0.99 -14.71
C TYR A 427 -16.87 1.94 -14.08
N LEU A 428 -16.52 3.22 -13.97
CA LEU A 428 -17.39 4.26 -13.41
C LEU A 428 -18.67 4.41 -14.25
N ASP A 429 -18.56 4.52 -15.58
CA ASP A 429 -19.68 4.65 -16.50
C ASP A 429 -20.55 3.37 -16.52
N GLY A 430 -19.96 2.21 -16.27
CA GLY A 430 -20.64 0.92 -16.10
C GLY A 430 -21.34 0.76 -14.74
N GLY A 431 -21.22 1.74 -13.85
CA GLY A 431 -21.84 1.75 -12.53
C GLY A 431 -21.16 0.85 -11.50
N ALA A 432 -19.90 0.49 -11.71
CA ALA A 432 -19.13 -0.26 -10.72
C ALA A 432 -18.73 0.64 -9.54
N HIS A 433 -18.69 0.06 -8.35
CA HIS A 433 -18.09 0.67 -7.16
C HIS A 433 -16.58 0.51 -7.24
N GLU A 434 -15.91 1.46 -7.88
CA GLU A 434 -14.47 1.45 -8.07
C GLU A 434 -13.78 2.22 -6.95
N ALA A 435 -12.87 1.56 -6.22
CA ALA A 435 -12.04 2.21 -5.22
C ALA A 435 -10.57 2.24 -5.63
N PHE A 436 -9.88 3.34 -5.29
CA PHE A 436 -8.48 3.52 -5.59
C PHE A 436 -7.60 3.15 -4.39
N GLY A 437 -6.45 2.53 -4.69
CA GLY A 437 -5.40 2.19 -3.74
C GLY A 437 -4.03 2.51 -4.28
N THR A 438 -2.99 2.32 -3.47
CA THR A 438 -1.61 2.59 -3.85
C THR A 438 -0.79 1.34 -4.14
N ASP A 439 -1.17 0.20 -3.56
CA ASP A 439 -0.38 -1.03 -3.57
C ASP A 439 1.01 -0.85 -2.92
N CYS A 440 1.12 0.09 -1.97
CA CYS A 440 2.38 0.34 -1.26
C CYS A 440 2.85 -0.92 -0.52
N PRO A 441 4.14 -1.31 -0.58
CA PRO A 441 5.30 -0.55 -1.08
C PRO A 441 5.69 -0.83 -2.54
N VAL A 442 4.85 -1.47 -3.35
CA VAL A 442 5.09 -1.61 -4.80
C VAL A 442 5.21 -0.22 -5.42
N GLU A 443 4.26 0.65 -5.09
CA GLU A 443 4.33 2.08 -5.34
C GLU A 443 4.34 2.88 -4.03
N ASN A 444 4.60 4.19 -4.11
CA ASN A 444 4.58 5.06 -2.94
C ASN A 444 3.13 5.34 -2.50
N PHE A 445 2.84 5.28 -1.18
CA PHE A 445 1.52 5.55 -0.61
C PHE A 445 1.13 7.05 -0.60
N LYS A 446 1.31 7.76 -1.70
CA LYS A 446 0.87 9.16 -1.87
C LYS A 446 -0.40 9.20 -2.72
N PRO A 447 -1.61 9.30 -2.12
CA PRO A 447 -2.87 9.28 -2.87
C PRO A 447 -2.91 10.34 -3.97
N MET A 448 -2.30 11.51 -3.74
CA MET A 448 -2.25 12.59 -4.74
C MET A 448 -1.53 12.22 -6.04
N ARG A 449 -0.59 11.24 -6.04
CA ARG A 449 -0.01 10.69 -7.29
C ARG A 449 -1.08 9.90 -8.06
N GLY A 450 -1.83 9.05 -7.35
CA GLY A 450 -2.94 8.31 -7.95
C GLY A 450 -4.03 9.23 -8.51
N VAL A 451 -4.44 10.25 -7.75
CA VAL A 451 -5.39 11.28 -8.22
C VAL A 451 -4.87 11.98 -9.48
N TYR A 452 -3.60 12.40 -9.48
CA TYR A 452 -2.99 13.03 -10.66
C TYR A 452 -3.01 12.11 -11.88
N CYS A 453 -2.57 10.86 -11.73
CA CYS A 453 -2.56 9.88 -12.82
C CYS A 453 -3.98 9.58 -13.34
N ALA A 454 -4.97 9.45 -12.44
CA ALA A 454 -6.36 9.20 -12.82
C ALA A 454 -6.96 10.35 -13.65
N VAL A 455 -6.67 11.59 -13.26
CA VAL A 455 -7.24 12.81 -13.87
C VAL A 455 -6.52 13.19 -15.15
N THR A 456 -5.18 13.11 -15.17
CA THR A 456 -4.37 13.59 -16.29
C THR A 456 -4.02 12.50 -17.29
N ARG A 457 -4.05 11.24 -16.89
CA ARG A 457 -3.57 10.09 -17.65
C ARG A 457 -2.09 10.20 -18.02
N LYS A 458 -1.34 11.01 -17.26
CA LYS A 458 0.10 11.25 -17.46
C LYS A 458 0.90 10.57 -16.35
N ASP A 459 2.17 10.26 -16.63
CA ASP A 459 3.13 9.93 -15.59
C ASP A 459 3.45 11.14 -14.70
N CYS A 460 4.04 10.94 -13.55
CA CYS A 460 4.38 12.02 -12.61
C CYS A 460 5.48 12.96 -13.11
N LYS A 461 6.07 12.69 -14.30
CA LYS A 461 7.00 13.58 -15.00
C LYS A 461 6.29 14.41 -16.08
N GLY A 462 4.99 14.16 -16.32
CA GLY A 462 4.16 14.88 -17.28
C GLY A 462 4.16 14.28 -18.70
N ASN A 463 4.73 13.08 -18.90
CA ASN A 463 4.65 12.39 -20.19
C ASN A 463 3.26 11.77 -20.38
N GLY A 464 2.84 11.61 -21.63
CA GLY A 464 1.52 11.08 -21.99
C GLY A 464 0.67 12.15 -22.68
N PRO A 465 -0.68 12.08 -22.63
CA PRO A 465 -1.50 11.15 -21.84
C PRO A 465 -1.64 9.75 -22.48
N TYR A 466 -1.84 8.74 -21.64
CA TYR A 466 -2.23 7.39 -22.04
C TYR A 466 -3.75 7.24 -21.95
N LEU A 467 -4.43 6.92 -23.06
CA LEU A 467 -5.88 6.83 -23.18
C LEU A 467 -6.61 8.00 -22.49
N PRO A 468 -6.50 9.22 -23.01
CA PRO A 468 -7.07 10.41 -22.36
C PRO A 468 -8.60 10.35 -22.18
N GLU A 469 -9.31 9.54 -22.96
CA GLU A 469 -10.74 9.27 -22.84
C GLU A 469 -11.10 8.50 -21.54
N GLN A 470 -10.13 7.85 -20.93
CA GLN A 470 -10.27 7.15 -19.64
C GLN A 470 -9.95 8.05 -18.44
N ALA A 471 -9.72 9.34 -18.65
CA ALA A 471 -9.56 10.30 -17.57
C ALA A 471 -10.87 10.46 -16.78
N VAL A 472 -10.77 10.45 -15.46
CA VAL A 472 -11.90 10.75 -14.57
C VAL A 472 -11.80 12.20 -14.06
N SER A 473 -12.89 12.75 -13.53
CA SER A 473 -12.84 14.07 -12.89
C SER A 473 -12.05 14.04 -11.58
N VAL A 474 -11.57 15.20 -11.12
CA VAL A 474 -10.93 15.30 -9.79
C VAL A 474 -11.89 14.83 -8.70
N TYR A 475 -13.17 15.21 -8.80
CA TYR A 475 -14.19 14.78 -7.83
C TYR A 475 -14.34 13.25 -7.81
N ASP A 476 -14.43 12.59 -8.97
CA ASP A 476 -14.56 11.12 -9.03
C ASP A 476 -13.31 10.43 -8.49
N ALA A 477 -12.10 10.95 -8.78
CA ALA A 477 -10.86 10.41 -8.24
C ALA A 477 -10.79 10.53 -6.70
N LEU A 478 -11.20 11.68 -6.14
CA LEU A 478 -11.28 11.87 -4.69
C LEU A 478 -12.37 10.99 -4.06
N TYR A 479 -13.51 10.84 -4.75
CA TYR A 479 -14.60 9.96 -4.31
C TYR A 479 -14.17 8.49 -4.26
N ALA A 480 -13.37 8.04 -5.24
CA ALA A 480 -12.80 6.68 -5.27
C ALA A 480 -11.80 6.43 -4.13
N TYR A 481 -11.04 7.45 -3.72
CA TYR A 481 -10.12 7.38 -2.56
C TYR A 481 -10.80 7.65 -1.21
N THR A 482 -12.09 7.90 -1.14
CA THR A 482 -12.79 8.23 0.11
C THR A 482 -14.06 7.40 0.29
N ALA A 483 -15.17 7.80 -0.30
CA ALA A 483 -16.46 7.16 -0.17
C ALA A 483 -16.51 5.73 -0.74
N GLU A 484 -15.91 5.48 -1.91
CA GLU A 484 -15.83 4.12 -2.48
C GLU A 484 -14.86 3.23 -1.66
N GLY A 485 -13.75 3.78 -1.15
CA GLY A 485 -12.89 3.05 -0.21
C GLY A 485 -13.65 2.60 1.04
N ALA A 486 -14.51 3.47 1.58
CA ALA A 486 -15.39 3.13 2.70
C ALA A 486 -16.45 2.08 2.32
N TYR A 487 -17.00 2.17 1.10
CA TYR A 487 -17.95 1.18 0.58
C TYR A 487 -17.33 -0.22 0.48
N VAL A 488 -16.10 -0.31 -0.02
CA VAL A 488 -15.36 -1.58 -0.14
C VAL A 488 -15.10 -2.20 1.24
N SER A 489 -14.78 -1.39 2.23
CA SER A 489 -14.58 -1.85 3.59
C SER A 489 -15.86 -1.98 4.42
N GLU A 490 -17.06 -1.83 3.83
CA GLU A 490 -18.35 -1.91 4.53
C GLU A 490 -18.49 -0.85 5.65
N ASP A 491 -18.00 0.38 5.39
CA ASP A 491 -18.03 1.51 6.31
C ASP A 491 -18.79 2.73 5.75
N GLU A 492 -19.47 2.60 4.64
CA GLU A 492 -20.12 3.73 3.93
C GLU A 492 -21.16 4.49 4.76
N ASP A 493 -21.72 3.86 5.79
CA ASP A 493 -22.63 4.50 6.74
C ASP A 493 -21.91 5.12 7.95
N ILE A 494 -20.58 4.92 8.04
CA ILE A 494 -19.78 5.32 9.20
C ILE A 494 -18.80 6.43 8.84
N ARG A 495 -18.14 6.34 7.67
CA ARG A 495 -17.07 7.26 7.23
C ARG A 495 -16.99 7.41 5.70
N GLY A 496 -15.99 8.14 5.21
CA GLY A 496 -15.74 8.35 3.77
C GLY A 496 -16.40 9.62 3.22
N MET A 497 -17.29 10.26 3.97
CA MET A 497 -17.96 11.52 3.61
C MET A 497 -18.04 12.46 4.81
N ILE A 498 -18.11 13.78 4.55
CA ILE A 498 -18.42 14.78 5.58
C ILE A 498 -19.94 14.97 5.61
N LYS A 499 -20.61 14.17 6.43
CA LYS A 499 -22.06 14.07 6.50
C LYS A 499 -22.52 13.87 7.95
N PRO A 500 -23.65 14.50 8.38
CA PRO A 500 -24.17 14.29 9.73
C PRO A 500 -24.36 12.81 10.08
N GLY A 501 -23.85 12.41 11.25
CA GLY A 501 -23.85 11.02 11.74
C GLY A 501 -22.58 10.24 11.48
N MET A 502 -21.76 10.62 10.48
CA MET A 502 -20.49 9.97 10.17
C MET A 502 -19.37 10.39 11.13
N GLU A 503 -18.35 9.55 11.24
CA GLU A 503 -17.12 9.86 11.97
C GLU A 503 -16.40 11.04 11.33
N ALA A 504 -15.82 11.87 12.18
CA ALA A 504 -15.14 13.09 11.74
C ALA A 504 -13.69 12.80 11.34
N ASP A 505 -13.55 12.03 10.25
CA ASP A 505 -12.30 11.70 9.60
C ASP A 505 -12.12 12.61 8.39
N PHE A 506 -11.27 13.62 8.52
CA PHE A 506 -11.10 14.63 7.48
C PHE A 506 -9.68 15.19 7.44
N ILE A 507 -9.35 15.81 6.31
CA ILE A 507 -8.07 16.47 6.08
C ILE A 507 -8.27 17.93 5.67
N ILE A 508 -7.27 18.74 6.00
CA ILE A 508 -7.15 20.11 5.53
C ILE A 508 -6.00 20.17 4.54
N MET A 509 -6.28 20.64 3.31
CA MET A 509 -5.30 20.77 2.22
C MET A 509 -4.94 22.24 2.00
N ASP A 510 -3.70 22.50 1.54
CA ASP A 510 -3.17 23.85 1.27
C ASP A 510 -3.83 24.56 0.08
N ARG A 511 -4.61 23.83 -0.74
CA ARG A 511 -5.29 24.35 -1.93
C ARG A 511 -6.57 23.58 -2.24
N ASN A 512 -7.52 24.23 -2.94
CA ASN A 512 -8.76 23.58 -3.36
C ASN A 512 -8.49 22.68 -4.58
N LEU A 513 -8.49 21.39 -4.37
CA LEU A 513 -8.20 20.38 -5.40
C LEU A 513 -9.19 20.42 -6.56
N LEU A 514 -10.43 20.88 -6.33
CA LEU A 514 -11.48 20.95 -7.35
C LEU A 514 -11.36 22.20 -8.25
N GLU A 515 -10.54 23.19 -7.86
CA GLU A 515 -10.41 24.48 -8.54
C GLU A 515 -9.02 24.69 -9.20
N ILE A 516 -7.99 23.97 -8.74
CA ILE A 516 -6.64 24.10 -9.30
C ILE A 516 -6.50 23.38 -10.66
N PRO A 517 -5.57 23.82 -11.53
CA PRO A 517 -5.19 23.04 -12.70
C PRO A 517 -4.70 21.64 -12.32
N SER A 518 -5.07 20.63 -13.12
CA SER A 518 -4.72 19.23 -12.82
C SER A 518 -3.22 18.99 -12.71
N GLU A 519 -2.40 19.78 -13.42
CA GLU A 519 -0.94 19.73 -13.34
C GLU A 519 -0.38 20.14 -11.97
N GLU A 520 -1.15 20.86 -11.16
CA GLU A 520 -0.76 21.31 -9.82
C GLU A 520 -1.12 20.31 -8.71
N LEU A 521 -1.89 19.25 -9.03
CA LEU A 521 -2.33 18.24 -8.06
C LEU A 521 -1.17 17.57 -7.32
N LEU A 522 -0.06 17.27 -8.02
CA LEU A 522 1.15 16.69 -7.40
C LEU A 522 1.80 17.58 -6.34
N GLY A 523 1.58 18.89 -6.43
CA GLY A 523 2.13 19.87 -5.48
C GLY A 523 1.25 20.12 -4.26
N ALA A 524 0.03 19.57 -4.23
CA ALA A 524 -0.89 19.76 -3.11
C ALA A 524 -0.39 19.04 -1.84
N LYS A 525 -0.60 19.69 -0.70
CA LYS A 525 -0.09 19.21 0.60
C LYS A 525 -1.21 19.10 1.62
N VAL A 526 -1.18 18.02 2.37
CA VAL A 526 -1.96 17.87 3.59
C VAL A 526 -1.34 18.78 4.65
N LEU A 527 -2.15 19.65 5.25
CA LEU A 527 -1.78 20.53 6.35
C LEU A 527 -2.11 19.90 7.69
N GLU A 528 -3.29 19.33 7.81
CA GLU A 528 -3.74 18.66 9.03
C GLU A 528 -4.59 17.42 8.68
N THR A 529 -4.52 16.41 9.54
CA THR A 529 -5.32 15.17 9.45
C THR A 529 -6.04 14.95 10.76
N TYR A 530 -7.32 14.60 10.67
CA TYR A 530 -8.20 14.32 11.80
C TYR A 530 -8.82 12.95 11.67
N ILE A 531 -8.87 12.20 12.77
CA ILE A 531 -9.56 10.90 12.90
C ILE A 531 -10.47 10.98 14.13
N GLY A 532 -11.76 10.66 13.96
CA GLY A 532 -12.75 10.78 15.03
C GLY A 532 -12.79 12.18 15.64
N GLY A 533 -12.57 13.22 14.85
CA GLY A 533 -12.51 14.62 15.27
C GLY A 533 -11.23 15.02 16.03
N GLU A 534 -10.32 14.10 16.31
CA GLU A 534 -9.03 14.39 16.94
C GLU A 534 -7.96 14.65 15.88
N ARG A 535 -7.18 15.72 16.05
CA ARG A 535 -6.06 16.00 15.16
C ARG A 535 -4.91 15.04 15.43
N VAL A 536 -4.59 14.20 14.44
CA VAL A 536 -3.49 13.22 14.49
C VAL A 536 -2.21 13.71 13.80
N PHE A 537 -2.33 14.69 12.91
CA PHE A 537 -1.18 15.28 12.20
C PHE A 537 -1.37 16.79 11.97
N ARG A 538 -0.25 17.51 12.00
CA ARG A 538 -0.13 18.91 11.55
C ARG A 538 1.24 19.14 10.94
N ARG A 539 1.24 19.70 9.71
CA ARG A 539 2.46 20.09 8.99
C ARG A 539 3.06 21.38 9.54
#